data_ffb15afe99d03a2c592320f7d355f757
#
_entry.id   ffb15afe99d03a2c592320f7d355f757
#
_cell.length_a   1.000
_cell.length_b   1.000
_cell.length_c   1.000
_cell.angle_alpha   90.00
_cell.angle_beta   90.00
_cell.angle_gamma   90.00
#
_symmetry.space_group_name_H-M   'P 1'
#
loop_
_entity.id
_entity.type
_entity.pdbx_description
1 polymer ?
#
loop_
_entity_poly.entity_id
_entity_poly.type
_entity_poly.pdbx_seq_one_letter_code
_entity_poly.pdbx_strand_id
1 'polypeptide(L)'
;EEEVVQVFKAIDTAGIDLIEISGGTYEAPAMAGAKADKRKQSTIAREAYFLDFAEKIRKEVKCHLMVTGGFRTAQGMNAALDSGACEFIGIARPLAVEPEVSNNLIAGQDVRYAVEQIKTGIPFVDKMAIMEILWYAAQFKAIGEGKKPNPKLSPLKVFFNYAKNNIKAVIQGRVNSRKSA
;
A
#
# COMPACT_ATOMS: atom_id res chain seq x y z
N GLU A 1 2.05 11.06 20.25
CA GLU A 1 1.73 12.00 19.14
C GLU A 1 2.68 13.20 19.11
N GLU A 2 2.98 13.83 20.26
CA GLU A 2 3.85 15.02 20.32
C GLU A 2 5.28 14.75 19.80
N GLU A 3 5.89 13.63 20.18
CA GLU A 3 7.21 13.23 19.69
C GLU A 3 7.26 13.12 18.16
N VAL A 4 6.21 12.58 17.56
CA VAL A 4 6.12 12.45 16.09
C VAL A 4 6.06 13.82 15.43
N VAL A 5 5.30 14.76 15.98
CA VAL A 5 5.24 16.16 15.49
C VAL A 5 6.63 16.81 15.54
N GLN A 6 7.40 16.59 16.62
CA GLN A 6 8.75 17.14 16.75
C GLN A 6 9.69 16.56 15.68
N VAL A 7 9.55 15.25 15.35
CA VAL A 7 10.32 14.63 14.27
C VAL A 7 10.00 15.30 12.92
N PHE A 8 8.72 15.53 12.60
CA PHE A 8 8.32 16.20 11.36
C PHE A 8 8.89 17.64 11.28
N LYS A 9 8.86 18.40 12.38
CA LYS A 9 9.46 19.73 12.46
C LYS A 9 10.98 19.72 12.23
N ALA A 10 11.66 18.72 12.80
CA ALA A 10 13.11 18.58 12.63
C ALA A 10 13.47 18.26 11.16
N ILE A 11 12.69 17.38 10.52
CA ILE A 11 12.87 17.03 9.10
C ILE A 11 12.61 18.25 8.20
N ASP A 12 11.52 18.99 8.44
CA ASP A 12 11.19 20.21 7.70
C ASP A 12 12.29 21.27 7.85
N THR A 13 12.80 21.46 9.08
CA THR A 13 13.89 22.39 9.37
C THR A 13 15.20 21.98 8.68
N ALA A 14 15.42 20.69 8.47
CA ALA A 14 16.57 20.16 7.74
C ALA A 14 16.51 20.42 6.22
N GLY A 15 15.38 20.96 5.71
CA GLY A 15 15.23 21.40 4.32
C GLY A 15 14.80 20.30 3.35
N ILE A 16 13.98 19.36 3.80
CA ILE A 16 13.36 18.35 2.92
C ILE A 16 12.26 19.01 2.07
N ASP A 17 12.12 18.61 0.81
CA ASP A 17 11.15 19.18 -0.11
C ASP A 17 9.76 18.57 0.04
N LEU A 18 9.69 17.29 0.38
CA LEU A 18 8.44 16.54 0.47
C LEU A 18 8.51 15.46 1.56
N ILE A 19 7.45 15.35 2.34
CA ILE A 19 7.26 14.27 3.31
C ILE A 19 6.05 13.43 2.91
N GLU A 20 6.24 12.11 2.78
CA GLU A 20 5.16 11.16 2.57
C GLU A 20 4.62 10.66 3.91
N ILE A 21 3.32 10.88 4.13
CA ILE A 21 2.57 10.29 5.24
C ILE A 21 1.89 9.04 4.72
N SER A 22 2.52 7.92 4.97
CA SER A 22 1.97 6.60 4.69
C SER A 22 2.02 5.75 5.95
N GLY A 23 1.31 4.65 6.00
CA GLY A 23 1.46 3.89 7.19
C GLY A 23 0.69 2.59 7.26
N GLY A 24 0.89 2.01 8.34
CA GLY A 24 0.52 0.73 8.86
C GLY A 24 1.71 0.23 9.62
N THR A 25 1.57 0.03 10.92
CA THR A 25 2.60 -0.64 11.72
C THR A 25 2.43 -2.15 11.59
N TYR A 26 3.47 -2.91 11.87
CA TYR A 26 3.37 -4.38 11.98
C TYR A 26 2.38 -4.80 13.09
N GLU A 27 2.14 -3.94 14.07
CA GLU A 27 1.20 -4.16 15.17
C GLU A 27 -0.27 -3.88 14.77
N ALA A 28 -0.48 -2.99 13.80
CA ALA A 28 -1.79 -2.67 13.23
C ALA A 28 -1.72 -2.71 11.70
N PRO A 29 -1.58 -3.90 11.09
CA PRO A 29 -1.29 -4.03 9.67
C PRO A 29 -2.52 -3.75 8.80
N ALA A 30 -2.94 -2.48 8.73
CA ALA A 30 -3.97 -2.04 7.79
C ALA A 30 -3.54 -2.33 6.34
N MET A 31 -2.22 -2.38 6.08
CA MET A 31 -1.65 -2.72 4.78
C MET A 31 -1.77 -4.21 4.43
N ALA A 32 -1.85 -5.09 5.43
CA ALA A 32 -1.91 -6.53 5.22
C ALA A 32 -3.35 -7.10 5.21
N GLY A 33 -4.36 -6.23 5.12
CA GLY A 33 -5.76 -6.66 5.06
C GLY A 33 -6.33 -7.20 6.38
N ALA A 34 -5.56 -7.16 7.49
CA ALA A 34 -6.05 -7.58 8.78
C ALA A 34 -6.94 -6.50 9.39
N LYS A 35 -8.19 -6.88 9.62
CA LYS A 35 -9.27 -6.16 10.33
C LYS A 35 -9.05 -4.67 10.62
N ALA A 36 -9.47 -3.86 9.68
CA ALA A 36 -9.56 -2.42 9.84
C ALA A 36 -10.93 -2.02 10.44
N ASP A 37 -11.27 -2.44 11.64
CA ASP A 37 -12.67 -2.39 12.03
C ASP A 37 -13.03 -1.66 13.32
N LYS A 38 -12.28 -0.62 13.67
CA LYS A 38 -12.73 0.36 14.68
C LYS A 38 -12.53 1.81 14.21
N ARG A 39 -12.56 2.05 12.90
CA ARG A 39 -12.40 3.40 12.37
C ARG A 39 -13.70 4.19 12.45
N LYS A 40 -13.57 5.48 12.77
CA LYS A 40 -14.70 6.41 12.70
C LYS A 40 -15.29 6.39 11.30
N GLN A 41 -16.60 6.40 11.18
CA GLN A 41 -17.33 6.39 9.91
C GLN A 41 -16.90 7.53 8.96
N SER A 42 -16.48 8.67 9.52
CA SER A 42 -15.92 9.80 8.78
C SER A 42 -14.60 9.49 8.04
N THR A 43 -13.73 8.65 8.62
CA THR A 43 -12.47 8.22 8.00
C THR A 43 -12.70 7.25 6.85
N ILE A 44 -13.73 6.40 6.96
CA ILE A 44 -14.17 5.50 5.90
C ILE A 44 -14.77 6.31 4.74
N ALA A 45 -15.57 7.34 5.05
CA ALA A 45 -16.18 8.22 4.06
C ALA A 45 -15.16 9.06 3.28
N ARG A 46 -14.03 9.43 3.91
CA ARG A 46 -12.94 10.19 3.25
C ARG A 46 -11.96 9.32 2.46
N GLU A 47 -12.10 8.00 2.51
CA GLU A 47 -11.18 7.04 1.85
C GLU A 47 -9.70 7.15 2.28
N ALA A 48 -9.30 8.17 3.04
CA ALA A 48 -7.91 8.44 3.43
C ALA A 48 -7.66 8.06 4.89
N TYR A 49 -6.81 7.06 5.13
CA TYR A 49 -6.52 6.56 6.47
C TYR A 49 -5.75 7.56 7.34
N PHE A 50 -4.97 8.42 6.73
CA PHE A 50 -4.02 9.29 7.40
C PHE A 50 -4.32 10.79 7.21
N LEU A 51 -5.48 11.14 6.62
CA LEU A 51 -5.79 12.53 6.33
C LEU A 51 -5.93 13.37 7.61
N ASP A 52 -6.61 12.83 8.65
CA ASP A 52 -6.75 13.53 9.94
C ASP A 52 -5.37 13.82 10.59
N PHE A 53 -4.41 12.93 10.38
CA PHE A 53 -3.04 13.14 10.84
C PHE A 53 -2.30 14.15 9.98
N ALA A 54 -2.45 14.08 8.66
CA ALA A 54 -1.86 15.04 7.73
C ALA A 54 -2.36 16.47 8.00
N GLU A 55 -3.65 16.65 8.31
CA GLU A 55 -4.24 17.95 8.70
C GLU A 55 -3.57 18.55 9.96
N LYS A 56 -3.15 17.68 10.91
CA LYS A 56 -2.40 18.13 12.08
C LYS A 56 -0.97 18.53 11.72
N ILE A 57 -0.27 17.67 10.95
CA ILE A 57 1.12 17.91 10.55
C ILE A 57 1.23 19.13 9.65
N ARG A 58 0.27 19.38 8.76
CA ARG A 58 0.25 20.53 7.86
C ARG A 58 0.39 21.87 8.59
N LYS A 59 -0.11 21.98 9.82
CA LYS A 59 -0.03 23.18 10.64
C LYS A 59 1.37 23.42 11.21
N GLU A 60 2.21 22.42 11.21
CA GLU A 60 3.48 22.38 11.91
C GLU A 60 4.70 22.40 10.98
N VAL A 61 4.51 22.10 9.67
CA VAL A 61 5.58 22.03 8.67
C VAL A 61 5.25 22.88 7.44
N LYS A 62 6.27 23.25 6.67
CA LYS A 62 6.13 24.08 5.45
C LYS A 62 6.37 23.28 4.18
N CYS A 63 7.17 22.21 4.24
CA CYS A 63 7.42 21.34 3.09
C CYS A 63 6.13 20.71 2.55
N HIS A 64 6.16 20.22 1.32
CA HIS A 64 5.01 19.55 0.74
C HIS A 64 4.70 18.23 1.46
N LEU A 65 3.41 17.93 1.56
CA LEU A 65 2.94 16.66 2.14
C LEU A 65 2.28 15.80 1.06
N MET A 66 2.62 14.53 1.06
CA MET A 66 1.93 13.48 0.31
C MET A 66 1.22 12.54 1.28
N VAL A 67 -0.03 12.24 1.03
CA VAL A 67 -0.79 11.25 1.80
C VAL A 67 -1.00 9.99 0.96
N THR A 68 -0.52 8.87 1.47
CA THR A 68 -0.64 7.56 0.82
C THR A 68 -1.48 6.61 1.68
N GLY A 69 -2.50 6.03 1.07
CA GLY A 69 -3.30 4.96 1.67
C GLY A 69 -4.79 5.26 1.78
N GLY A 70 -5.59 4.32 1.32
CA GLY A 70 -7.04 4.37 1.42
C GLY A 70 -7.77 4.92 0.20
N PHE A 71 -7.17 5.75 -0.59
CA PHE A 71 -7.79 6.36 -1.76
C PHE A 71 -8.26 5.34 -2.80
N ARG A 72 -9.48 5.52 -3.31
CA ARG A 72 -10.14 4.64 -4.28
C ARG A 72 -10.89 5.38 -5.38
N THR A 73 -11.22 6.66 -5.18
CA THR A 73 -12.01 7.48 -6.11
C THR A 73 -11.32 8.80 -6.38
N ALA A 74 -11.54 9.37 -7.57
CA ALA A 74 -11.11 10.71 -7.91
C ALA A 74 -11.72 11.75 -6.95
N GLN A 75 -12.99 11.56 -6.57
CA GLN A 75 -13.68 12.44 -5.63
C GLN A 75 -12.98 12.47 -4.25
N GLY A 76 -12.61 11.30 -3.69
CA GLY A 76 -11.92 11.22 -2.41
C GLY A 76 -10.54 11.86 -2.46
N MET A 77 -9.81 11.69 -3.59
CA MET A 77 -8.50 12.31 -3.81
C MET A 77 -8.62 13.84 -3.92
N ASN A 78 -9.55 14.35 -4.72
CA ASN A 78 -9.79 15.78 -4.86
C ASN A 78 -10.20 16.41 -3.53
N ALA A 79 -11.10 15.78 -2.78
CA ALA A 79 -11.51 16.28 -1.47
C ALA A 79 -10.33 16.38 -0.48
N ALA A 80 -9.36 15.46 -0.55
CA ALA A 80 -8.14 15.54 0.27
C ALA A 80 -7.23 16.69 -0.15
N LEU A 81 -7.04 16.92 -1.45
CA LEU A 81 -6.28 18.06 -1.97
C LEU A 81 -6.97 19.40 -1.64
N ASP A 82 -8.28 19.49 -1.86
CA ASP A 82 -9.08 20.68 -1.61
C ASP A 82 -9.12 21.07 -0.12
N SER A 83 -8.94 20.10 0.78
CA SER A 83 -8.83 20.37 2.22
C SER A 83 -7.56 21.13 2.61
N GLY A 84 -6.56 21.15 1.72
CA GLY A 84 -5.25 21.73 1.99
C GLY A 84 -4.38 20.93 2.97
N ALA A 85 -4.77 19.70 3.32
CA ALA A 85 -4.00 18.86 4.22
C ALA A 85 -2.75 18.26 3.54
N CYS A 86 -2.75 18.15 2.23
CA CYS A 86 -1.64 17.64 1.44
C CYS A 86 -1.68 18.21 0.02
N GLU A 87 -0.53 18.22 -0.64
CA GLU A 87 -0.37 18.65 -2.03
C GLU A 87 -0.31 17.46 -3.01
N PHE A 88 -0.04 16.26 -2.49
CA PHE A 88 0.12 15.05 -3.32
C PHE A 88 -0.67 13.87 -2.74
N ILE A 89 -1.16 13.05 -3.65
CA ILE A 89 -1.86 11.79 -3.33
C ILE A 89 -1.01 10.60 -3.74
N GLY A 90 -0.73 9.71 -2.79
CA GLY A 90 -0.04 8.45 -3.05
C GLY A 90 -1.02 7.29 -3.22
N ILE A 91 -0.83 6.51 -4.26
CA ILE A 91 -1.60 5.28 -4.54
C ILE A 91 -0.64 4.13 -4.84
N ALA A 92 -0.92 2.94 -4.28
CA ALA A 92 -0.09 1.77 -4.51
C ALA A 92 -0.88 0.59 -5.09
N ARG A 93 -1.87 0.06 -4.34
CA ARG A 93 -2.63 -1.13 -4.76
C ARG A 93 -3.37 -0.96 -6.10
N PRO A 94 -3.98 0.20 -6.40
CA PRO A 94 -4.56 0.42 -7.72
C PRO A 94 -3.54 0.29 -8.86
N LEU A 95 -2.33 0.82 -8.70
CA LEU A 95 -1.26 0.74 -9.72
C LEU A 95 -0.81 -0.71 -10.01
N ALA A 96 -0.91 -1.59 -9.02
CA ALA A 96 -0.55 -3.00 -9.21
C ALA A 96 -1.52 -3.77 -10.11
N VAL A 97 -2.77 -3.31 -10.24
CA VAL A 97 -3.81 -3.96 -11.04
C VAL A 97 -4.19 -3.17 -12.29
N GLU A 98 -3.96 -1.86 -12.26
CA GLU A 98 -4.19 -0.94 -13.39
C GLU A 98 -3.04 0.08 -13.45
N PRO A 99 -1.96 -0.20 -14.19
CA PRO A 99 -0.81 0.71 -14.29
C PRO A 99 -1.15 2.10 -14.83
N GLU A 100 -2.20 2.21 -15.65
CA GLU A 100 -2.65 3.48 -16.24
C GLU A 100 -3.54 4.32 -15.30
N VAL A 101 -3.75 3.90 -14.06
CA VAL A 101 -4.67 4.57 -13.13
C VAL A 101 -4.38 6.06 -12.96
N SER A 102 -3.10 6.44 -12.85
CA SER A 102 -2.73 7.85 -12.70
C SER A 102 -3.09 8.67 -13.94
N ASN A 103 -2.83 8.14 -15.14
CA ASN A 103 -3.19 8.79 -16.41
C ASN A 103 -4.71 8.94 -16.54
N ASN A 104 -5.46 7.91 -16.16
CA ASN A 104 -6.92 7.92 -16.19
C ASN A 104 -7.51 8.97 -15.22
N LEU A 105 -6.95 9.07 -14.01
CA LEU A 105 -7.36 10.07 -13.01
C LEU A 105 -7.06 11.51 -13.49
N ILE A 106 -5.87 11.76 -14.04
CA ILE A 106 -5.47 13.06 -14.58
C ILE A 106 -6.35 13.44 -15.77
N ALA A 107 -6.75 12.47 -16.59
CA ALA A 107 -7.69 12.67 -17.70
C ALA A 107 -9.14 12.90 -17.25
N GLY A 108 -9.41 12.97 -15.94
CA GLY A 108 -10.73 13.24 -15.39
C GLY A 108 -11.71 12.05 -15.47
N GLN A 109 -11.19 10.84 -15.67
CA GLN A 109 -12.04 9.65 -15.65
C GLN A 109 -12.51 9.36 -14.21
N ASP A 110 -13.81 9.24 -14.02
CA ASP A 110 -14.38 8.81 -12.72
C ASP A 110 -14.21 7.30 -12.58
N VAL A 111 -13.09 6.90 -12.00
CA VAL A 111 -12.75 5.49 -11.81
C VAL A 111 -12.72 5.17 -10.32
N ARG A 112 -13.45 4.14 -9.96
CA ARG A 112 -13.40 3.58 -8.60
C ARG A 112 -12.57 2.30 -8.60
N TYR A 113 -11.46 2.32 -7.93
CA TYR A 113 -10.58 1.16 -7.78
C TYR A 113 -10.95 0.36 -6.54
N ALA A 114 -11.80 -0.64 -6.70
CA ALA A 114 -12.08 -1.60 -5.65
C ALA A 114 -10.86 -2.54 -5.49
N VAL A 115 -10.30 -2.57 -4.30
CA VAL A 115 -9.28 -3.57 -3.93
C VAL A 115 -9.92 -4.54 -2.96
N GLU A 116 -10.31 -5.71 -3.48
CA GLU A 116 -10.85 -6.79 -2.67
C GLU A 116 -9.77 -7.39 -1.77
N GLN A 117 -10.18 -7.90 -0.62
CA GLN A 117 -9.27 -8.61 0.26
C GLN A 117 -8.82 -9.92 -0.39
N ILE A 118 -7.52 -10.11 -0.50
CA ILE A 118 -6.94 -11.31 -1.10
C ILE A 118 -7.01 -12.48 -0.11
N LYS A 119 -7.85 -13.47 -0.41
CA LYS A 119 -8.06 -14.66 0.44
C LYS A 119 -7.84 -15.94 -0.34
N THR A 120 -7.17 -16.90 0.30
CA THR A 120 -6.97 -18.25 -0.23
C THR A 120 -8.16 -19.17 0.07
N GLY A 121 -8.96 -18.83 1.08
CA GLY A 121 -9.97 -19.69 1.67
C GLY A 121 -9.41 -20.72 2.68
N ILE A 122 -8.10 -20.70 2.93
CA ILE A 122 -7.43 -21.52 3.96
C ILE A 122 -7.23 -20.63 5.20
N PRO A 123 -7.98 -20.85 6.31
CA PRO A 123 -7.99 -19.93 7.45
C PRO A 123 -6.62 -19.67 8.06
N PHE A 124 -5.75 -20.66 8.09
CA PHE A 124 -4.39 -20.53 8.61
C PHE A 124 -3.55 -19.59 7.73
N VAL A 125 -3.59 -19.76 6.41
CA VAL A 125 -2.85 -18.93 5.45
C VAL A 125 -3.38 -17.49 5.46
N ASP A 126 -4.70 -17.35 5.49
CA ASP A 126 -5.33 -16.03 5.46
C ASP A 126 -5.08 -15.20 6.73
N LYS A 127 -4.75 -15.87 7.85
CA LYS A 127 -4.31 -15.20 9.09
C LYS A 127 -2.88 -14.70 9.05
N MET A 128 -2.04 -15.23 8.17
CA MET A 128 -0.61 -14.87 8.11
C MET A 128 -0.35 -13.47 7.52
N ALA A 129 -1.37 -12.76 7.05
CA ALA A 129 -1.27 -11.41 6.45
C ALA A 129 -0.26 -11.28 5.27
N ILE A 130 0.38 -12.38 4.87
CA ILE A 130 1.40 -12.41 3.82
C ILE A 130 0.79 -12.48 2.42
N MET A 131 -0.46 -12.93 2.30
CA MET A 131 -1.07 -13.22 1.01
C MET A 131 -1.26 -11.98 0.14
N GLU A 132 -1.63 -10.85 0.74
CA GLU A 132 -1.72 -9.59 -0.01
C GLU A 132 -0.36 -9.21 -0.59
N ILE A 133 0.70 -9.28 0.22
CA ILE A 133 2.07 -8.97 -0.23
C ILE A 133 2.47 -9.87 -1.40
N LEU A 134 2.27 -11.18 -1.28
CA LEU A 134 2.63 -12.14 -2.32
C LEU A 134 1.81 -11.94 -3.60
N TRP A 135 0.53 -11.66 -3.47
CA TRP A 135 -0.35 -11.46 -4.60
C TRP A 135 -0.01 -10.19 -5.38
N TYR A 136 0.22 -9.08 -4.68
CA TYR A 136 0.64 -7.83 -5.33
C TYR A 136 2.05 -7.93 -5.92
N ALA A 137 2.98 -8.60 -5.24
CA ALA A 137 4.31 -8.88 -5.78
C ALA A 137 4.24 -9.68 -7.09
N ALA A 138 3.28 -10.62 -7.21
CA ALA A 138 3.07 -11.36 -8.46
C ALA A 138 2.56 -10.45 -9.58
N GLN A 139 1.71 -9.45 -9.29
CA GLN A 139 1.27 -8.45 -10.28
C GLN A 139 2.44 -7.57 -10.73
N PHE A 140 3.23 -7.03 -9.81
CA PHE A 140 4.40 -6.22 -10.14
C PHE A 140 5.44 -7.00 -10.95
N LYS A 141 5.64 -8.28 -10.63
CA LYS A 141 6.50 -9.16 -11.45
C LYS A 141 5.99 -9.29 -12.88
N ALA A 142 4.68 -9.47 -13.07
CA ALA A 142 4.09 -9.55 -14.40
C ALA A 142 4.30 -8.25 -15.18
N ILE A 143 4.08 -7.09 -14.55
CA ILE A 143 4.33 -5.77 -15.14
C ILE A 143 5.81 -5.61 -15.52
N GLY A 144 6.74 -5.97 -14.62
CA GLY A 144 8.18 -5.91 -14.88
C GLY A 144 8.64 -6.85 -16.01
N GLU A 145 7.88 -7.90 -16.30
CA GLU A 145 8.10 -8.80 -17.45
C GLU A 145 7.38 -8.32 -18.73
N GLY A 146 6.81 -7.10 -18.74
CA GLY A 146 6.05 -6.55 -19.87
C GLY A 146 4.68 -7.18 -20.09
N LYS A 147 4.17 -7.92 -19.09
CA LYS A 147 2.84 -8.54 -19.12
C LYS A 147 1.80 -7.64 -18.48
N LYS A 148 0.55 -7.79 -18.88
CA LYS A 148 -0.56 -7.13 -18.19
C LYS A 148 -0.80 -7.78 -16.83
N PRO A 149 -1.11 -7.00 -15.78
CA PRO A 149 -1.53 -7.55 -14.49
C PRO A 149 -2.83 -8.35 -14.66
N ASN A 150 -3.03 -9.31 -13.77
CA ASN A 150 -4.22 -10.16 -13.77
C ASN A 150 -5.00 -10.01 -12.46
N PRO A 151 -6.00 -9.12 -12.39
CA PRO A 151 -6.83 -8.95 -11.18
C PRO A 151 -7.55 -10.23 -10.72
N LYS A 152 -7.74 -11.21 -11.64
CA LYS A 152 -8.37 -12.51 -11.36
C LYS A 152 -7.37 -13.61 -11.01
N LEU A 153 -6.10 -13.25 -10.75
CA LEU A 153 -5.07 -14.22 -10.37
C LEU A 153 -5.47 -14.95 -9.06
N SER A 154 -5.54 -16.29 -9.12
CA SER A 154 -5.90 -17.09 -7.95
C SER A 154 -4.89 -16.95 -6.81
N PRO A 155 -5.31 -16.53 -5.60
CA PRO A 155 -4.43 -16.44 -4.43
C PRO A 155 -3.81 -17.79 -4.06
N LEU A 156 -4.55 -18.90 -4.19
CA LEU A 156 -4.04 -20.26 -3.98
C LEU A 156 -2.89 -20.58 -4.93
N LYS A 157 -3.01 -20.23 -6.22
CA LYS A 157 -1.94 -20.44 -7.19
C LYS A 157 -0.68 -19.66 -6.82
N VAL A 158 -0.84 -18.41 -6.35
CA VAL A 158 0.29 -17.59 -5.86
C VAL A 158 0.94 -18.24 -4.66
N PHE A 159 0.16 -18.70 -3.68
CA PHE A 159 0.66 -19.37 -2.48
C PHE A 159 1.46 -20.64 -2.82
N PHE A 160 0.93 -21.53 -3.66
CA PHE A 160 1.63 -22.75 -4.05
C PHE A 160 2.91 -22.46 -4.84
N ASN A 161 2.91 -21.47 -5.72
CA ASN A 161 4.13 -21.07 -6.44
C ASN A 161 5.19 -20.53 -5.48
N TYR A 162 4.80 -19.73 -4.51
CA TYR A 162 5.69 -19.23 -3.46
C TYR A 162 6.28 -20.38 -2.64
N ALA A 163 5.44 -21.30 -2.15
CA ALA A 163 5.88 -22.45 -1.38
C ALA A 163 6.86 -23.33 -2.18
N LYS A 164 6.55 -23.63 -3.44
CA LYS A 164 7.42 -24.40 -4.35
C LYS A 164 8.78 -23.75 -4.55
N ASN A 165 8.82 -22.43 -4.75
CA ASN A 165 10.06 -21.71 -4.97
C ASN A 165 10.93 -21.66 -3.71
N ASN A 166 10.32 -21.49 -2.53
CA ASN A 166 11.06 -21.55 -1.26
C ASN A 166 11.63 -22.94 -0.97
N ILE A 167 10.86 -23.99 -1.22
CA ILE A 167 11.36 -25.38 -1.09
C ILE A 167 12.56 -25.60 -2.02
N LYS A 168 12.48 -25.19 -3.28
CA LYS A 168 13.59 -25.27 -4.22
C LYS A 168 14.83 -24.52 -3.73
N ALA A 169 14.66 -23.28 -3.23
CA ALA A 169 15.76 -22.47 -2.72
C ALA A 169 16.45 -23.15 -1.51
N VAL A 170 15.68 -23.72 -0.59
CA VAL A 170 16.22 -24.46 0.57
C VAL A 170 16.99 -25.69 0.13
N ILE A 171 16.46 -26.47 -0.82
CA ILE A 171 17.14 -27.68 -1.36
C ILE A 171 18.45 -27.26 -2.06
N GLN A 172 18.40 -26.23 -2.90
CA GLN A 172 19.56 -25.74 -3.63
C GLN A 172 20.65 -25.17 -2.71
N GLY A 173 20.26 -24.42 -1.67
CA GLY A 173 21.16 -23.93 -0.63
C GLY A 173 21.90 -25.07 0.09
N ARG A 174 21.17 -26.16 0.46
CA ARG A 174 21.75 -27.35 1.07
C ARG A 174 22.71 -28.12 0.13
N VAL A 175 22.40 -28.16 -1.16
CA VAL A 175 23.26 -28.81 -2.16
C VAL A 175 24.54 -28.02 -2.35
N ASN A 176 24.47 -26.68 -2.41
CA ASN A 176 25.64 -25.83 -2.59
C ASN A 176 26.56 -25.84 -1.35
N SER A 177 25.99 -25.82 -0.13
CA SER A 177 26.79 -25.92 1.11
C SER A 177 27.55 -27.27 1.23
N ARG A 178 26.98 -28.37 0.68
CA ARG A 178 27.68 -29.66 0.64
C ARG A 178 28.77 -29.78 -0.43
N LYS A 179 28.78 -28.89 -1.42
CA LYS A 179 29.81 -28.86 -2.47
C LYS A 179 30.99 -27.95 -2.09
N SER A 180 30.83 -27.10 -1.06
CA SER A 180 31.84 -26.16 -0.57
C SER A 180 32.56 -26.67 0.70
N ALA A 181 32.15 -27.81 1.24
CA ALA A 181 32.78 -28.53 2.35
C ALA A 181 33.52 -29.77 1.82
#